data_97734b2f07923c053c19daa1a2de289b
#
_entry.id   97734b2f07923c053c19daa1a2de289b
#
_cell.length_a   1.000
_cell.length_b   1.000
_cell.length_c   1.000
_cell.angle_alpha   90.00
_cell.angle_beta   90.00
_cell.angle_gamma   90.00
#
_symmetry.space_group_name_H-M   'P 1'
#
loop_
_entity.id
_entity.type
_entity.pdbx_description
1 polymer ?
#
loop_
_entity_poly.entity_id
_entity_poly.type
_entity_poly.pdbx_seq_one_letter_code
_entity_poly.pdbx_strand_id
1 'polypeptide(L)'
;YQEHKWQPHVLPNDYNFTSYLDKMTKWNGYKISWDFMQTFDPEDRRLQTIAYEYTSKDGVVHNEKNDRPDPSAQLYLGAVPLKYEFDPDCTGEDSQIDWIIYRYADVLTLTAEAIVRNKNAVTQEAVDLLNEVRTRSLPGKGYSLQDLNSVDKFLKAVLDERGWELYFEGNRRQDLIRYGLFVEAIKKKAQSMGKQTLVDENRYRFPIPQDIIDEGKG
;
A
#
# COMPACT_ATOMS: atom_id res chain seq x y z
N TYR A 1 -4.17 -25.81 2.94
CA TYR A 1 -4.08 -24.53 2.20
C TYR A 1 -5.15 -23.61 2.76
N GLN A 2 -4.78 -22.38 3.13
CA GLN A 2 -5.76 -21.35 3.49
C GLN A 2 -6.02 -20.50 2.24
N GLU A 3 -7.22 -20.61 1.74
CA GLU A 3 -7.74 -19.76 0.67
C GLU A 3 -7.91 -18.33 1.19
N HIS A 4 -7.69 -17.33 0.35
CA HIS A 4 -7.92 -15.94 0.70
C HIS A 4 -8.67 -15.18 -0.39
N LYS A 5 -9.32 -14.09 -0.01
CA LYS A 5 -10.22 -13.31 -0.89
C LYS A 5 -9.62 -11.99 -1.37
N TRP A 6 -8.29 -11.83 -1.33
CA TRP A 6 -7.65 -10.55 -1.67
C TRP A 6 -7.85 -10.13 -3.11
N GLN A 7 -7.69 -11.06 -4.05
CA GLN A 7 -7.78 -10.76 -5.48
C GLN A 7 -9.19 -10.34 -5.91
N PRO A 8 -10.26 -11.01 -5.52
CA PRO A 8 -11.62 -10.54 -5.74
C PRO A 8 -11.89 -9.14 -5.19
N HIS A 9 -11.29 -8.81 -4.04
CA HIS A 9 -11.48 -7.49 -3.41
C HIS A 9 -10.83 -6.32 -4.13
N VAL A 10 -9.89 -6.52 -5.03
CA VAL A 10 -9.21 -5.40 -5.71
C VAL A 10 -9.80 -5.08 -7.07
N LEU A 11 -10.35 -6.07 -7.77
CA LEU A 11 -10.74 -5.92 -9.16
C LEU A 11 -12.08 -5.22 -9.36
N PRO A 12 -12.15 -4.21 -10.25
CA PRO A 12 -13.40 -3.66 -10.74
C PRO A 12 -14.19 -4.70 -11.52
N ASN A 13 -15.53 -4.64 -11.43
CA ASN A 13 -16.42 -5.61 -12.07
C ASN A 13 -16.33 -5.60 -13.61
N ASP A 14 -15.99 -4.46 -14.18
CA ASP A 14 -15.93 -4.20 -15.61
C ASP A 14 -14.50 -4.21 -16.17
N TYR A 15 -13.51 -4.52 -15.32
CA TYR A 15 -12.11 -4.58 -15.77
C TYR A 15 -11.95 -5.64 -16.86
N ASN A 16 -11.31 -5.24 -17.96
CA ASN A 16 -11.16 -6.08 -19.14
C ASN A 16 -9.96 -7.02 -19.00
N PHE A 17 -10.21 -8.26 -18.62
CA PHE A 17 -9.18 -9.27 -18.44
C PHE A 17 -9.13 -10.32 -19.52
N THR A 18 -8.03 -11.08 -19.48
CA THR A 18 -7.90 -12.38 -20.13
C THR A 18 -8.97 -13.36 -19.60
N SER A 19 -9.39 -14.29 -20.45
CA SER A 19 -10.55 -15.17 -20.26
C SER A 19 -10.61 -15.96 -18.94
N TYR A 20 -9.47 -16.27 -18.31
CA TYR A 20 -9.46 -17.07 -17.07
C TYR A 20 -9.96 -16.27 -15.85
N LEU A 21 -9.82 -14.95 -15.84
CA LEU A 21 -10.29 -14.10 -14.74
C LEU A 21 -11.79 -13.80 -14.79
N ASP A 22 -12.50 -14.21 -15.83
CA ASP A 22 -13.95 -14.05 -15.91
C ASP A 22 -14.69 -14.90 -14.87
N LYS A 23 -14.06 -15.97 -14.38
CA LYS A 23 -14.61 -16.85 -13.33
C LYS A 23 -14.48 -16.29 -11.93
N MET A 24 -13.60 -15.31 -11.72
CA MET A 24 -13.37 -14.69 -10.44
C MET A 24 -14.44 -13.65 -10.12
N THR A 25 -14.96 -13.68 -8.90
CA THR A 25 -15.82 -12.60 -8.38
C THR A 25 -14.99 -11.32 -8.22
N LYS A 26 -15.57 -10.18 -8.57
CA LYS A 26 -14.90 -8.88 -8.55
C LYS A 26 -15.70 -7.92 -7.67
N TRP A 27 -15.13 -7.47 -6.55
CA TRP A 27 -15.82 -6.65 -5.56
C TRP A 27 -15.40 -5.17 -5.53
N ASN A 28 -14.37 -4.82 -6.27
CA ASN A 28 -13.90 -3.42 -6.38
C ASN A 28 -13.62 -2.72 -5.04
N GLY A 29 -13.18 -3.45 -4.02
CA GLY A 29 -13.11 -2.97 -2.64
C GLY A 29 -11.82 -2.20 -2.29
N TYR A 30 -10.66 -2.81 -2.48
CA TYR A 30 -9.38 -2.21 -2.07
C TYR A 30 -8.78 -1.35 -3.17
N LYS A 31 -8.35 -0.13 -2.81
CA LYS A 31 -7.77 0.85 -3.72
C LYS A 31 -6.51 1.49 -3.13
N ILE A 32 -5.61 1.87 -4.02
CA ILE A 32 -4.52 2.79 -3.73
C ILE A 32 -5.07 4.19 -3.92
N SER A 33 -5.14 5.00 -2.85
CA SER A 33 -5.72 6.33 -2.92
C SER A 33 -5.00 7.23 -3.93
N TRP A 34 -5.73 8.11 -4.60
CA TRP A 34 -5.16 9.06 -5.56
C TRP A 34 -4.10 9.95 -4.91
N ASP A 35 -4.30 10.41 -3.68
CA ASP A 35 -3.32 11.21 -2.97
C ASP A 35 -1.99 10.47 -2.75
N PHE A 36 -2.03 9.14 -2.55
CA PHE A 36 -0.82 8.33 -2.48
C PHE A 36 -0.21 8.09 -3.87
N MET A 37 -1.04 7.87 -4.89
CA MET A 37 -0.56 7.75 -6.27
C MET A 37 0.27 8.95 -6.72
N GLN A 38 -0.13 10.17 -6.33
CA GLN A 38 0.57 11.42 -6.65
C GLN A 38 1.94 11.55 -5.97
N THR A 39 2.27 10.68 -5.01
CA THR A 39 3.59 10.68 -4.35
C THR A 39 4.64 9.86 -5.10
N PHE A 40 4.25 9.04 -6.06
CA PHE A 40 5.19 8.30 -6.89
C PHE A 40 5.92 9.20 -7.87
N ASP A 41 7.21 8.92 -8.08
CA ASP A 41 7.94 9.47 -9.22
C ASP A 41 7.35 8.90 -10.53
N PRO A 42 7.08 9.70 -11.57
CA PRO A 42 6.52 9.20 -12.83
C PRO A 42 7.36 8.12 -13.52
N GLU A 43 8.66 8.05 -13.23
CA GLU A 43 9.56 7.03 -13.79
C GLU A 43 9.66 5.78 -12.91
N ASP A 44 8.91 5.72 -11.80
CA ASP A 44 8.95 4.59 -10.89
C ASP A 44 8.35 3.35 -11.55
N ARG A 45 9.19 2.32 -11.73
CA ARG A 45 8.79 1.05 -12.37
C ARG A 45 7.67 0.32 -11.61
N ARG A 46 7.47 0.62 -10.33
CA ARG A 46 6.38 0.05 -9.52
C ARG A 46 5.00 0.50 -10.00
N LEU A 47 4.91 1.61 -10.72
CA LEU A 47 3.66 2.04 -11.36
C LEU A 47 3.12 1.01 -12.36
N GLN A 48 3.97 0.14 -12.91
CA GLN A 48 3.55 -0.95 -13.81
C GLN A 48 2.71 -2.02 -13.09
N THR A 49 2.75 -2.06 -11.77
CA THR A 49 1.95 -2.98 -10.94
C THR A 49 0.71 -2.31 -10.35
N ILE A 50 0.26 -1.20 -10.94
CA ILE A 50 -0.90 -0.43 -10.51
C ILE A 50 -1.73 -0.09 -11.74
N ALA A 51 -2.99 -0.50 -11.79
CA ALA A 51 -3.90 0.00 -12.82
C ALA A 51 -4.51 1.33 -12.34
N TYR A 52 -3.89 2.42 -12.72
CA TYR A 52 -4.40 3.77 -12.52
C TYR A 52 -5.20 4.31 -13.71
N GLU A 53 -5.18 3.58 -14.81
CA GLU A 53 -6.04 3.77 -15.96
C GLU A 53 -6.34 2.41 -16.61
N TYR A 54 -7.56 2.19 -17.04
CA TYR A 54 -7.95 1.05 -17.87
C TYR A 54 -9.18 1.36 -18.70
N THR A 55 -9.38 0.59 -19.77
CA THR A 55 -10.62 0.61 -20.55
C THR A 55 -11.45 -0.61 -20.20
N SER A 56 -12.70 -0.40 -19.80
CA SER A 56 -13.64 -1.48 -19.45
C SER A 56 -14.03 -2.34 -20.66
N LYS A 57 -14.72 -3.45 -20.40
CA LYS A 57 -15.28 -4.31 -21.44
C LYS A 57 -16.24 -3.56 -22.38
N ASP A 58 -16.92 -2.55 -21.85
CA ASP A 58 -17.88 -1.71 -22.58
C ASP A 58 -17.24 -0.48 -23.24
N GLY A 59 -15.91 -0.37 -23.21
CA GLY A 59 -15.17 0.73 -23.83
C GLY A 59 -15.10 2.02 -23.00
N VAL A 60 -15.52 2.00 -21.74
CA VAL A 60 -15.40 3.16 -20.83
C VAL A 60 -13.98 3.29 -20.34
N VAL A 61 -13.39 4.49 -20.43
CA VAL A 61 -12.06 4.80 -19.91
C VAL A 61 -12.17 5.26 -18.46
N HIS A 62 -11.61 4.46 -17.56
CA HIS A 62 -11.50 4.74 -16.13
C HIS A 62 -10.11 5.28 -15.78
N ASN A 63 -10.05 6.42 -15.11
CA ASN A 63 -8.83 7.04 -14.57
C ASN A 63 -9.19 8.08 -13.51
N GLU A 64 -8.18 8.71 -12.86
CA GLU A 64 -8.42 9.74 -11.84
C GLU A 64 -9.31 10.87 -12.33
N LYS A 65 -9.05 11.39 -13.53
CA LYS A 65 -9.77 12.54 -14.10
C LYS A 65 -11.26 12.25 -14.30
N ASN A 66 -11.57 11.06 -14.80
CA ASN A 66 -12.93 10.68 -15.14
C ASN A 66 -13.71 10.22 -13.90
N ASP A 67 -13.06 9.47 -13.02
CA ASP A 67 -13.73 8.73 -11.96
C ASP A 67 -13.75 9.47 -10.61
N ARG A 68 -12.72 10.25 -10.28
CA ARG A 68 -12.63 10.94 -8.98
C ARG A 68 -13.81 11.89 -8.70
N PRO A 69 -14.43 12.55 -9.70
CA PRO A 69 -15.61 13.38 -9.47
C PRO A 69 -16.91 12.60 -9.25
N ASP A 70 -16.95 11.31 -9.62
CA ASP A 70 -18.16 10.48 -9.57
C ASP A 70 -18.06 9.36 -8.50
N PRO A 71 -18.80 9.47 -7.37
CA PRO A 71 -18.80 8.45 -6.32
C PRO A 71 -19.23 7.05 -6.77
N SER A 72 -19.91 6.93 -7.91
CA SER A 72 -20.36 5.64 -8.47
C SER A 72 -19.31 5.00 -9.40
N ALA A 73 -18.27 5.74 -9.80
CA ALA A 73 -17.27 5.27 -10.74
C ALA A 73 -16.32 4.24 -10.10
N GLN A 74 -15.79 3.35 -10.92
CA GLN A 74 -14.96 2.21 -10.48
C GLN A 74 -13.67 2.63 -9.77
N LEU A 75 -13.02 3.71 -10.22
CA LEU A 75 -11.80 4.24 -9.64
C LEU A 75 -12.02 5.49 -8.76
N TYR A 76 -13.26 5.74 -8.30
CA TYR A 76 -13.55 6.89 -7.43
C TYR A 76 -12.58 7.04 -6.26
N LEU A 77 -12.29 5.95 -5.55
CA LEU A 77 -11.44 5.95 -4.35
C LEU A 77 -9.94 5.85 -4.65
N GLY A 78 -9.55 5.49 -5.87
CA GLY A 78 -8.16 5.30 -6.23
C GLY A 78 -7.91 4.22 -7.28
N ALA A 79 -6.63 3.95 -7.53
CA ALA A 79 -6.14 2.97 -8.48
C ALA A 79 -6.23 1.52 -7.95
N VAL A 80 -6.17 0.56 -8.86
CA VAL A 80 -6.22 -0.88 -8.54
C VAL A 80 -4.82 -1.42 -8.28
N PRO A 81 -4.53 -2.04 -7.11
CA PRO A 81 -3.27 -2.71 -6.88
C PRO A 81 -3.21 -4.05 -7.63
N LEU A 82 -2.24 -4.19 -8.53
CA LEU A 82 -1.99 -5.40 -9.33
C LEU A 82 -0.67 -6.09 -8.93
N LYS A 83 -0.26 -5.93 -7.68
CA LYS A 83 1.07 -6.35 -7.22
C LYS A 83 1.23 -7.87 -7.12
N TYR A 84 0.15 -8.57 -6.83
CA TYR A 84 0.13 -10.03 -6.78
C TYR A 84 -0.36 -10.59 -8.10
N GLU A 85 0.25 -11.67 -8.56
CA GLU A 85 -0.25 -12.42 -9.70
C GLU A 85 -1.65 -12.92 -9.43
N PHE A 86 -2.46 -12.98 -10.48
CA PHE A 86 -3.80 -13.56 -10.37
C PHE A 86 -3.72 -15.07 -10.41
N ASP A 87 -4.46 -15.71 -9.53
CA ASP A 87 -4.60 -17.15 -9.52
C ASP A 87 -5.40 -17.61 -10.77
N PRO A 88 -4.79 -18.33 -11.70
CA PRO A 88 -5.46 -18.78 -12.90
C PRO A 88 -6.56 -19.83 -12.62
N ASP A 89 -6.48 -20.48 -11.47
CA ASP A 89 -7.42 -21.51 -11.04
C ASP A 89 -8.52 -20.96 -10.10
N CYS A 90 -8.47 -19.67 -9.78
CA CYS A 90 -9.47 -19.03 -8.92
C CYS A 90 -10.85 -19.07 -9.57
N THR A 91 -11.79 -19.69 -8.86
CA THR A 91 -13.22 -19.68 -9.20
C THR A 91 -14.03 -19.09 -8.06
N GLY A 92 -14.83 -18.05 -8.34
CA GLY A 92 -15.56 -17.36 -7.27
C GLY A 92 -14.66 -16.42 -6.49
N GLU A 93 -14.52 -16.61 -5.17
CA GLU A 93 -13.93 -15.64 -4.27
C GLU A 93 -12.58 -16.04 -3.67
N ASP A 94 -12.20 -17.28 -3.80
CA ASP A 94 -11.06 -17.85 -3.08
C ASP A 94 -9.86 -18.03 -4.01
N SER A 95 -8.71 -17.49 -3.60
CA SER A 95 -7.42 -17.56 -4.30
C SER A 95 -6.41 -18.32 -3.45
N GLN A 96 -5.55 -19.12 -4.10
CA GLN A 96 -4.49 -19.91 -3.48
C GLN A 96 -3.10 -19.27 -3.63
N ILE A 97 -3.00 -18.07 -4.18
CA ILE A 97 -1.73 -17.34 -4.28
C ILE A 97 -1.24 -16.96 -2.88
N ASP A 98 0.03 -17.28 -2.59
CA ASP A 98 0.63 -17.00 -1.29
C ASP A 98 0.68 -15.50 -0.98
N TRP A 99 0.30 -15.14 0.25
CA TRP A 99 0.44 -13.80 0.76
C TRP A 99 1.83 -13.58 1.35
N ILE A 100 2.52 -12.54 0.90
CA ILE A 100 3.84 -12.17 1.39
C ILE A 100 3.72 -11.55 2.78
N ILE A 101 4.30 -12.20 3.80
CA ILE A 101 4.34 -11.68 5.17
C ILE A 101 5.60 -10.84 5.38
N TYR A 102 6.78 -11.38 4.98
CA TYR A 102 8.07 -10.69 5.04
C TYR A 102 8.85 -10.93 3.76
N ARG A 103 9.63 -9.94 3.34
CA ARG A 103 10.55 -10.06 2.21
C ARG A 103 11.80 -9.20 2.39
N TYR A 104 12.81 -9.45 1.59
CA TYR A 104 14.13 -8.86 1.76
C TYR A 104 14.12 -7.32 1.76
N ALA A 105 13.30 -6.67 0.94
CA ALA A 105 13.16 -5.20 0.94
C ALA A 105 12.63 -4.64 2.27
N ASP A 106 11.78 -5.39 2.99
CA ASP A 106 11.34 -5.03 4.34
C ASP A 106 12.52 -5.08 5.31
N VAL A 107 13.32 -6.15 5.27
CA VAL A 107 14.54 -6.30 6.11
C VAL A 107 15.54 -5.17 5.84
N LEU A 108 15.84 -4.88 4.56
CA LEU A 108 16.78 -3.82 4.19
C LEU A 108 16.36 -2.46 4.75
N THR A 109 15.10 -2.07 4.53
CA THR A 109 14.60 -0.76 4.98
C THR A 109 14.49 -0.65 6.49
N LEU A 110 14.09 -1.74 7.20
CA LEU A 110 14.09 -1.76 8.66
C LEU A 110 15.50 -1.74 9.25
N THR A 111 16.46 -2.41 8.61
CA THR A 111 17.88 -2.38 9.03
C THR A 111 18.45 -0.97 8.86
N ALA A 112 18.19 -0.32 7.73
CA ALA A 112 18.61 1.07 7.50
C ALA A 112 18.03 2.02 8.56
N GLU A 113 16.75 1.89 8.89
CA GLU A 113 16.09 2.64 9.95
C GLU A 113 16.73 2.39 11.32
N ALA A 114 16.97 1.13 11.67
CA ALA A 114 17.54 0.73 12.95
C ALA A 114 18.96 1.28 13.14
N ILE A 115 19.80 1.24 12.11
CA ILE A 115 21.16 1.82 12.15
C ILE A 115 21.10 3.31 12.50
N VAL A 116 20.25 4.08 11.80
CA VAL A 116 20.18 5.53 12.01
C VAL A 116 19.57 5.88 13.37
N ARG A 117 18.54 5.16 13.82
CA ARG A 117 17.95 5.37 15.15
C ARG A 117 18.94 5.04 16.28
N ASN A 118 19.70 3.94 16.14
CA ASN A 118 20.67 3.53 17.15
C ASN A 118 21.86 4.49 17.24
N LYS A 119 22.40 4.93 16.10
CA LYS A 119 23.55 5.84 16.04
C LYS A 119 23.17 7.31 16.24
N ASN A 120 21.90 7.65 16.14
CA ASN A 120 21.37 9.02 16.04
C ASN A 120 22.11 9.86 14.98
N ALA A 121 22.52 9.21 13.89
CA ALA A 121 23.25 9.78 12.78
C ALA A 121 23.02 8.98 11.49
N VAL A 122 23.00 9.67 10.36
CA VAL A 122 22.92 9.01 9.05
C VAL A 122 24.29 8.48 8.67
N THR A 123 24.36 7.23 8.24
CA THR A 123 25.60 6.58 7.80
C THR A 123 25.50 6.17 6.33
N GLN A 124 26.65 6.05 5.67
CA GLN A 124 26.68 5.57 4.27
C GLN A 124 26.04 4.18 4.15
N GLU A 125 26.33 3.29 5.11
CA GLU A 125 25.73 1.96 5.17
C GLU A 125 24.18 2.00 5.14
N ALA A 126 23.58 2.89 5.93
CA ALA A 126 22.12 3.03 5.96
C ALA A 126 21.56 3.58 4.65
N VAL A 127 22.28 4.53 4.03
CA VAL A 127 21.91 5.07 2.71
C VAL A 127 22.01 4.01 1.63
N ASP A 128 23.06 3.19 1.67
CA ASP A 128 23.27 2.11 0.68
C ASP A 128 22.16 1.05 0.76
N LEU A 129 21.77 0.64 1.98
CA LEU A 129 20.64 -0.28 2.19
C LEU A 129 19.31 0.27 1.67
N LEU A 130 19.04 1.55 1.90
CA LEU A 130 17.84 2.21 1.37
C LEU A 130 17.88 2.27 -0.17
N ASN A 131 19.05 2.58 -0.73
CA ASN A 131 19.25 2.67 -2.17
C ASN A 131 19.15 1.32 -2.87
N GLU A 132 19.51 0.22 -2.23
CA GLU A 132 19.33 -1.12 -2.79
C GLU A 132 17.87 -1.38 -3.16
N VAL A 133 16.93 -0.92 -2.32
CA VAL A 133 15.50 -1.00 -2.62
C VAL A 133 15.09 0.03 -3.68
N ARG A 134 15.48 1.29 -3.51
CA ARG A 134 15.05 2.41 -4.34
C ARG A 134 15.53 2.29 -5.79
N THR A 135 16.82 2.04 -6.00
CA THR A 135 17.42 2.07 -7.34
C THR A 135 17.00 0.89 -8.22
N ARG A 136 16.48 -0.17 -7.65
CA ARG A 136 15.83 -1.25 -8.40
C ARG A 136 14.62 -0.74 -9.18
N SER A 137 13.84 0.14 -8.58
CA SER A 137 12.60 0.69 -9.17
C SER A 137 12.79 2.06 -9.82
N LEU A 138 13.80 2.82 -9.37
CA LEU A 138 14.19 4.15 -9.86
C LEU A 138 15.69 4.18 -10.18
N PRO A 139 16.15 3.55 -11.28
CA PRO A 139 17.55 3.53 -11.65
C PRO A 139 18.12 4.95 -11.79
N GLY A 140 19.28 5.18 -11.18
CA GLY A 140 19.95 6.49 -11.22
C GLY A 140 19.38 7.56 -10.28
N LYS A 141 18.31 7.25 -9.51
CA LYS A 141 17.69 8.17 -8.55
C LYS A 141 17.92 7.74 -7.09
N GLY A 142 19.07 7.16 -6.78
CA GLY A 142 19.49 6.88 -5.41
C GLY A 142 19.76 8.16 -4.62
N TYR A 143 19.65 8.06 -3.31
CA TYR A 143 19.99 9.15 -2.39
C TYR A 143 21.50 9.18 -2.12
N SER A 144 22.03 10.38 -1.89
CA SER A 144 23.36 10.61 -1.30
C SER A 144 23.25 10.95 0.20
N LEU A 145 24.37 10.86 0.93
CA LEU A 145 24.43 11.37 2.31
C LEU A 145 24.06 12.86 2.39
N GLN A 146 24.32 13.62 1.33
CA GLN A 146 24.04 15.05 1.28
C GLN A 146 22.54 15.31 1.15
N ASP A 147 21.80 14.47 0.41
CA ASP A 147 20.35 14.54 0.30
C ASP A 147 19.68 14.23 1.63
N LEU A 148 20.19 13.22 2.35
CA LEU A 148 19.66 12.70 3.60
C LEU A 148 20.49 13.16 4.83
N ASN A 149 20.85 14.43 4.89
CA ASN A 149 21.82 15.01 5.83
C ASN A 149 21.33 15.17 7.28
N SER A 150 20.15 14.67 7.63
CA SER A 150 19.64 14.63 9.00
C SER A 150 18.85 13.35 9.26
N VAL A 151 18.78 12.95 10.53
CA VAL A 151 18.02 11.79 10.98
C VAL A 151 16.57 11.87 10.51
N ASP A 152 15.93 13.02 10.68
CA ASP A 152 14.51 13.20 10.30
C ASP A 152 14.30 13.05 8.79
N LYS A 153 15.19 13.63 7.96
CA LYS A 153 15.11 13.46 6.50
C LYS A 153 15.30 12.01 6.10
N PHE A 154 16.25 11.31 6.70
CA PHE A 154 16.49 9.91 6.42
C PHE A 154 15.29 9.06 6.81
N LEU A 155 14.78 9.21 8.02
CA LEU A 155 13.63 8.46 8.51
C LEU A 155 12.38 8.72 7.66
N LYS A 156 12.18 9.97 7.21
CA LYS A 156 11.12 10.28 6.27
C LYS A 156 11.31 9.55 4.94
N ALA A 157 12.52 9.55 4.39
CA ALA A 157 12.82 8.84 3.14
C ALA A 157 12.59 7.33 3.26
N VAL A 158 12.97 6.72 4.39
CA VAL A 158 12.66 5.30 4.69
C VAL A 158 11.16 5.07 4.72
N LEU A 159 10.41 5.91 5.43
CA LEU A 159 8.95 5.77 5.53
C LEU A 159 8.25 5.89 4.17
N ASP A 160 8.73 6.82 3.34
CA ASP A 160 8.21 7.02 1.99
C ASP A 160 8.56 5.82 1.09
N GLU A 161 9.82 5.38 1.07
CA GLU A 161 10.27 4.23 0.28
C GLU A 161 9.53 2.94 0.68
N ARG A 162 9.34 2.71 1.98
CA ARG A 162 8.52 1.60 2.48
C ARG A 162 7.06 1.72 2.01
N GLY A 163 6.53 2.92 1.95
CA GLY A 163 5.20 3.17 1.41
C GLY A 163 5.08 2.73 -0.05
N TRP A 164 6.02 3.13 -0.90
CA TRP A 164 6.05 2.78 -2.33
C TRP A 164 6.43 1.32 -2.57
N GLU A 165 7.33 0.77 -1.76
CA GLU A 165 7.82 -0.58 -1.92
C GLU A 165 6.87 -1.64 -1.38
N LEU A 166 6.21 -1.38 -0.24
CA LEU A 166 5.41 -2.36 0.50
C LEU A 166 3.90 -2.05 0.44
N TYR A 167 3.47 -1.19 -0.52
CA TYR A 167 2.04 -0.94 -0.66
C TYR A 167 1.28 -2.25 -0.91
N PHE A 168 0.08 -2.34 -0.36
CA PHE A 168 -0.78 -3.52 -0.45
C PHE A 168 -0.19 -4.82 0.15
N GLU A 169 0.84 -4.72 1.01
CA GLU A 169 1.42 -5.85 1.77
C GLU A 169 1.08 -5.80 3.26
N GLY A 170 0.25 -4.86 3.71
CA GLY A 170 -0.22 -4.76 5.10
C GLY A 170 0.69 -3.95 6.04
N ASN A 171 1.90 -3.54 5.62
CA ASN A 171 2.91 -2.90 6.49
C ASN A 171 2.58 -1.45 6.89
N ARG A 172 1.85 -0.69 6.05
CA ARG A 172 1.70 0.77 6.22
C ARG A 172 1.13 1.20 7.55
N ARG A 173 0.13 0.47 8.09
CA ARG A 173 -0.46 0.80 9.39
C ARG A 173 0.57 0.74 10.52
N GLN A 174 1.38 -0.30 10.56
CA GLN A 174 2.43 -0.49 11.57
C GLN A 174 3.51 0.59 11.44
N ASP A 175 3.93 0.91 10.22
CA ASP A 175 4.90 1.98 9.97
C ASP A 175 4.38 3.32 10.48
N LEU A 176 3.16 3.70 10.13
CA LEU A 176 2.56 4.95 10.58
C LEU A 176 2.42 5.03 12.10
N ILE A 177 2.10 3.91 12.78
CA ILE A 177 2.07 3.85 14.25
C ILE A 177 3.47 4.05 14.84
N ARG A 178 4.49 3.35 14.33
CA ARG A 178 5.88 3.46 14.81
C ARG A 178 6.45 4.87 14.66
N TYR A 179 6.01 5.59 13.62
CA TYR A 179 6.42 6.97 13.35
C TYR A 179 5.52 8.01 14.03
N GLY A 180 4.48 7.61 14.77
CA GLY A 180 3.54 8.53 15.42
C GLY A 180 2.62 9.28 14.46
N LEU A 181 2.49 8.81 13.21
CA LEU A 181 1.78 9.51 12.13
C LEU A 181 0.41 8.90 11.80
N PHE A 182 0.00 7.83 12.46
CA PHE A 182 -1.22 7.09 12.11
C PHE A 182 -2.48 7.95 12.21
N VAL A 183 -2.67 8.64 13.33
CA VAL A 183 -3.87 9.46 13.57
C VAL A 183 -3.96 10.59 12.56
N GLU A 184 -2.84 11.28 12.30
CA GLU A 184 -2.77 12.36 11.32
C GLU A 184 -3.08 11.85 9.90
N ALA A 185 -2.47 10.74 9.50
CA ALA A 185 -2.70 10.14 8.18
C ALA A 185 -4.17 9.76 7.96
N ILE A 186 -4.84 9.18 8.97
CA ILE A 186 -6.26 8.83 8.87
C ILE A 186 -7.14 10.07 8.82
N LYS A 187 -6.84 11.11 9.62
CA LYS A 187 -7.56 12.38 9.58
C LYS A 187 -7.43 13.05 8.21
N LYS A 188 -6.22 13.11 7.66
CA LYS A 188 -5.95 13.65 6.33
C LYS A 188 -6.71 12.88 5.24
N LYS A 189 -6.71 11.55 5.30
CA LYS A 189 -7.48 10.71 4.38
C LYS A 189 -8.98 10.96 4.49
N ALA A 190 -9.54 11.04 5.70
CA ALA A 190 -10.96 11.34 5.89
C ALA A 190 -11.33 12.71 5.31
N GLN A 191 -10.49 13.70 5.53
CA GLN A 191 -10.66 15.06 5.00
C GLN A 191 -10.65 15.09 3.46
N SER A 192 -9.72 14.38 2.81
CA SER A 192 -9.65 14.31 1.34
C SER A 192 -10.89 13.63 0.73
N MET A 193 -11.60 12.82 1.52
CA MET A 193 -12.87 12.19 1.13
C MET A 193 -14.12 12.98 1.57
N GLY A 194 -13.96 14.19 2.10
CA GLY A 194 -15.05 14.99 2.66
C GLY A 194 -15.73 14.34 3.88
N LYS A 195 -15.02 13.46 4.60
CA LYS A 195 -15.53 12.73 5.76
C LYS A 195 -14.90 13.20 7.05
N GLN A 196 -15.65 13.10 8.14
CA GLN A 196 -15.12 13.25 9.49
C GLN A 196 -14.70 11.89 10.06
N THR A 197 -13.75 11.89 10.98
CA THR A 197 -13.32 10.69 11.69
C THR A 197 -13.07 11.00 13.16
N LEU A 198 -13.38 10.04 14.03
CA LEU A 198 -13.11 10.08 15.46
C LEU A 198 -11.85 9.27 15.82
N VAL A 199 -10.92 9.14 14.88
CA VAL A 199 -9.68 8.41 15.14
C VAL A 199 -8.82 9.15 16.17
N ASP A 200 -8.34 8.39 17.15
CA ASP A 200 -7.40 8.80 18.20
C ASP A 200 -6.33 7.71 18.42
N GLU A 201 -5.46 7.90 19.42
CA GLU A 201 -4.38 6.95 19.76
C GLU A 201 -4.91 5.61 20.29
N ASN A 202 -6.14 5.52 20.78
CA ASN A 202 -6.74 4.26 21.21
C ASN A 202 -6.88 3.27 20.04
N ARG A 203 -6.89 3.78 18.80
CA ARG A 203 -6.93 2.99 17.58
C ARG A 203 -5.58 2.37 17.18
N TYR A 204 -4.51 2.61 17.94
CA TYR A 204 -3.23 1.91 17.74
C TYR A 204 -3.32 0.42 18.06
N ARG A 205 -4.25 0.04 18.91
CA ARG A 205 -4.51 -1.35 19.28
C ARG A 205 -5.82 -1.82 18.68
N PHE A 206 -5.90 -3.10 18.39
CA PHE A 206 -7.18 -3.72 18.08
C PHE A 206 -7.98 -3.91 19.37
N PRO A 207 -9.31 -3.75 19.34
CA PRO A 207 -10.14 -4.07 20.49
C PRO A 207 -10.03 -5.58 20.79
N ILE A 208 -10.11 -5.92 22.07
CA ILE A 208 -10.27 -7.33 22.47
C ILE A 208 -11.65 -7.79 21.98
N PRO A 209 -11.76 -8.94 21.29
CA PRO A 209 -13.04 -9.48 20.86
C PRO A 209 -14.02 -9.63 22.03
N GLN A 210 -15.30 -9.37 21.80
CA GLN A 210 -16.31 -9.36 22.87
C GLN A 210 -16.50 -10.74 23.49
N ASP A 211 -16.42 -11.80 22.70
CA ASP A 211 -16.47 -13.19 23.15
C ASP A 211 -15.37 -13.50 24.20
N ILE A 212 -14.14 -13.06 23.96
CA ILE A 212 -13.03 -13.22 24.91
C ILE A 212 -13.28 -12.45 26.21
N ILE A 213 -13.88 -11.25 26.12
CA ILE A 213 -14.25 -10.46 27.32
C ILE A 213 -15.34 -11.18 28.11
N ASP A 214 -16.28 -11.79 27.42
CA ASP A 214 -17.42 -12.46 28.06
C ASP A 214 -17.00 -13.80 28.68
N GLU A 215 -16.08 -14.55 28.08
CA GLU A 215 -15.46 -15.75 28.66
C GLU A 215 -14.67 -15.43 29.94
N GLY A 216 -14.03 -14.26 30.03
CA GLY A 216 -13.26 -13.86 31.22
C GLY A 216 -14.09 -13.38 32.42
N LYS A 217 -15.42 -13.35 32.31
CA LYS A 217 -16.35 -12.95 33.38
C LYS A 217 -16.90 -14.13 34.17
N GLY A 218 -16.44 -15.37 33.89
CA GLY A 218 -16.85 -16.62 34.57
C GLY A 218 -16.01 -16.94 35.79
#